data_a3dfe69cc0edc484af28ede970fde2e7
#
_entry.id   a3dfe69cc0edc484af28ede970fde2e7
#
_cell.length_a   1.000
_cell.length_b   1.000
_cell.length_c   1.000
_cell.angle_alpha   90.00
_cell.angle_beta   90.00
_cell.angle_gamma   90.00
#
_symmetry.space_group_name_H-M   'P 1'
#
loop_
_entity.id
_entity.type
_entity.pdbx_description
1 polymer ?
#
loop_
_entity_poly.entity_id
_entity_poly.type
_entity_poly.pdbx_seq_one_letter_code
_entity_poly.pdbx_strand_id
1 'polypeptide(L)'
;IPVTEQSIVSVPMDTVTYDGMEILIQTTLTTTDSYTAVIPFETKYRETGLLAKGVEVILTAGVDGQKLCTAEVTYIDGEESSRELLTEEIVTEPVTQVVAVGTGKGERSKKPIIGDGVIITGSGDVLTYTRRDTFKATAYCRTDVGGEYTSTGTRTRVGDIAVDPKVIPYGTR
;
A
#
# COMPACT_ATOMS: atom_id res chain seq x y z
N ILE A 1 43.46 13.65 27.26
CA ILE A 1 42.03 13.35 26.95
C ILE A 1 41.24 13.77 28.17
N PRO A 2 40.24 14.63 28.06
CA PRO A 2 39.38 14.97 29.19
C PRO A 2 38.55 13.73 29.57
N VAL A 3 38.65 13.33 30.84
CA VAL A 3 37.81 12.26 31.42
C VAL A 3 36.51 12.93 31.88
N THR A 4 35.38 12.43 31.39
CA THR A 4 34.02 12.90 31.75
C THR A 4 33.34 11.87 32.65
N GLU A 5 32.17 12.21 33.21
CA GLU A 5 31.35 11.26 34.00
C GLU A 5 30.92 10.03 33.20
N GLN A 6 30.96 10.13 31.84
CA GLN A 6 30.63 9.02 30.93
C GLN A 6 31.88 8.20 30.52
N SER A 7 33.04 8.49 31.09
CA SER A 7 34.29 7.76 30.79
C SER A 7 34.59 6.73 31.87
N ILE A 8 34.87 5.51 31.41
CA ILE A 8 35.37 4.41 32.29
C ILE A 8 36.89 4.37 32.11
N VAL A 9 37.62 4.49 33.23
CA VAL A 9 39.07 4.42 33.23
C VAL A 9 39.50 3.09 33.87
N SER A 10 40.41 2.38 33.23
CA SER A 10 40.85 1.04 33.65
C SER A 10 41.53 1.00 35.01
N VAL A 11 41.94 2.15 35.55
CA VAL A 11 42.61 2.27 36.85
C VAL A 11 41.89 3.33 37.70
N PRO A 12 41.89 3.20 39.05
CA PRO A 12 41.36 4.23 39.93
C PRO A 12 42.04 5.58 39.72
N MET A 13 41.27 6.66 39.86
CA MET A 13 41.72 8.03 39.56
C MET A 13 42.85 8.52 40.52
N ASP A 14 43.01 7.87 41.69
CA ASP A 14 44.03 8.12 42.67
C ASP A 14 45.28 7.22 42.54
N THR A 15 45.33 6.42 41.48
CA THR A 15 46.45 5.50 41.23
C THR A 15 47.72 6.28 40.89
N VAL A 16 48.84 5.96 41.60
CA VAL A 16 50.15 6.50 41.28
C VAL A 16 50.64 5.88 39.96
N THR A 17 50.89 6.75 38.98
CA THR A 17 51.36 6.34 37.66
C THR A 17 52.87 6.05 37.67
N TYR A 18 53.30 5.09 36.86
CA TYR A 18 54.70 4.74 36.63
C TYR A 18 55.02 4.67 35.14
N ASP A 19 56.27 4.72 34.79
CA ASP A 19 56.71 4.69 33.38
C ASP A 19 56.32 3.36 32.71
N GLY A 20 55.66 3.44 31.55
CA GLY A 20 55.14 2.28 30.82
C GLY A 20 53.77 1.77 31.29
N MET A 21 53.11 2.47 32.23
CA MET A 21 51.76 2.11 32.65
C MET A 21 50.72 2.39 31.50
N GLU A 22 49.99 1.35 31.12
CA GLU A 22 48.88 1.46 30.18
C GLU A 22 47.59 1.83 30.91
N ILE A 23 46.96 2.92 30.50
CA ILE A 23 45.66 3.35 31.01
C ILE A 23 44.67 3.34 29.86
N LEU A 24 43.68 2.46 29.95
CA LEU A 24 42.59 2.40 29.01
C LEU A 24 41.48 3.38 29.44
N ILE A 25 41.05 4.23 28.55
CA ILE A 25 39.91 5.14 28.76
C ILE A 25 38.86 4.80 27.73
N GLN A 26 37.71 4.34 28.20
CA GLN A 26 36.56 4.03 27.36
C GLN A 26 35.51 5.11 27.54
N THR A 27 35.04 5.69 26.46
CA THR A 27 33.98 6.71 26.48
C THR A 27 32.66 6.09 26.08
N THR A 28 31.63 6.27 26.91
CA THR A 28 30.25 5.88 26.60
C THR A 28 29.40 7.13 26.36
N LEU A 29 28.71 7.16 25.26
CA LEU A 29 27.74 8.23 24.92
C LEU A 29 26.39 7.60 24.61
N THR A 30 25.37 7.99 25.37
CA THR A 30 23.99 7.59 25.08
C THR A 30 23.25 8.79 24.49
N THR A 31 22.56 8.59 23.38
CA THR A 31 21.79 9.61 22.69
C THR A 31 20.50 9.04 22.13
N THR A 32 19.53 9.91 21.87
CA THR A 32 18.28 9.52 21.23
C THR A 32 18.38 9.79 19.73
N ASP A 33 18.05 8.79 18.94
CA ASP A 33 18.01 8.85 17.47
C ASP A 33 16.59 8.59 16.98
N SER A 34 16.17 9.30 15.94
CA SER A 34 14.86 9.12 15.32
C SER A 34 15.03 8.85 13.83
N TYR A 35 14.43 7.77 13.36
CA TYR A 35 14.52 7.33 11.97
C TYR A 35 13.18 6.81 11.46
N THR A 36 12.99 6.88 10.15
CA THR A 36 11.80 6.32 9.48
C THR A 36 12.06 4.89 9.05
N ALA A 37 11.13 4.00 9.39
CA ALA A 37 11.14 2.61 8.94
C ALA A 37 9.91 2.31 8.08
N VAL A 38 10.08 1.39 7.13
CA VAL A 38 9.00 0.95 6.24
C VAL A 38 8.16 -0.11 6.95
N ILE A 39 6.83 -0.02 6.76
CA ILE A 39 5.88 -1.07 7.13
C ILE A 39 5.47 -1.75 5.82
N PRO A 40 5.91 -2.98 5.53
CA PRO A 40 5.56 -3.66 4.29
C PRO A 40 4.05 -3.91 4.21
N PHE A 41 3.49 -3.80 3.01
CA PHE A 41 2.10 -4.15 2.77
C PHE A 41 1.90 -5.67 2.79
N GLU A 42 0.69 -6.09 3.15
CA GLU A 42 0.25 -7.49 3.03
C GLU A 42 -0.43 -7.75 1.69
N THR A 43 -0.33 -8.99 1.18
CA THR A 43 -1.09 -9.42 0.00
C THR A 43 -2.21 -10.36 0.40
N LYS A 44 -3.46 -10.03 -0.01
CA LYS A 44 -4.64 -10.88 0.17
C LYS A 44 -5.12 -11.41 -1.17
N TYR A 45 -5.33 -12.72 -1.24
CA TYR A 45 -5.83 -13.41 -2.42
C TYR A 45 -7.33 -13.64 -2.32
N ARG A 46 -8.03 -13.34 -3.41
CA ARG A 46 -9.47 -13.56 -3.56
C ARG A 46 -9.73 -14.50 -4.73
N GLU A 47 -10.16 -15.70 -4.44
CA GLU A 47 -10.52 -16.66 -5.48
C GLU A 47 -11.79 -16.24 -6.23
N THR A 48 -11.81 -16.47 -7.54
CA THR A 48 -12.96 -16.23 -8.39
C THR A 48 -13.07 -17.25 -9.51
N GLY A 49 -14.30 -17.73 -9.76
CA GLY A 49 -14.60 -18.60 -10.91
C GLY A 49 -14.70 -17.85 -12.24
N LEU A 50 -14.65 -16.52 -12.25
CA LEU A 50 -14.75 -15.69 -13.46
C LEU A 50 -13.48 -15.75 -14.31
N LEU A 51 -12.32 -15.96 -13.69
CA LEU A 51 -11.03 -16.02 -14.38
C LEU A 51 -10.61 -17.46 -14.68
N ALA A 52 -9.83 -17.65 -15.73
CA ALA A 52 -9.21 -18.93 -16.02
C ALA A 52 -8.28 -19.34 -14.87
N LYS A 53 -8.08 -20.65 -14.70
CA LYS A 53 -7.26 -21.19 -13.61
C LYS A 53 -5.84 -20.62 -13.62
N GLY A 54 -5.41 -20.06 -12.48
CA GLY A 54 -4.09 -19.52 -12.29
C GLY A 54 -3.88 -18.10 -12.86
N VAL A 55 -4.91 -17.49 -13.47
CA VAL A 55 -4.86 -16.10 -13.89
C VAL A 55 -5.00 -15.22 -12.65
N GLU A 56 -4.06 -14.28 -12.47
CA GLU A 56 -4.06 -13.31 -11.38
C GLU A 56 -4.31 -11.90 -11.91
N VAL A 57 -5.14 -11.15 -11.20
CA VAL A 57 -5.47 -9.75 -11.49
C VAL A 57 -5.36 -8.95 -10.21
N ILE A 58 -4.49 -7.94 -10.20
CA ILE A 58 -4.39 -7.02 -9.06
C ILE A 58 -5.62 -6.12 -9.05
N LEU A 59 -6.45 -6.25 -8.02
CA LEU A 59 -7.64 -5.42 -7.80
C LEU A 59 -7.29 -4.12 -7.08
N THR A 60 -6.39 -4.19 -6.08
CA THR A 60 -5.87 -3.05 -5.34
C THR A 60 -4.36 -3.22 -5.25
N ALA A 61 -3.61 -2.22 -5.68
CA ALA A 61 -2.16 -2.24 -5.55
C ALA A 61 -1.75 -2.06 -4.09
N GLY A 62 -0.76 -2.83 -3.63
CA GLY A 62 -0.16 -2.65 -2.32
C GLY A 62 0.70 -1.38 -2.28
N VAL A 63 0.69 -0.72 -1.14
CA VAL A 63 1.58 0.42 -0.87
C VAL A 63 2.14 0.24 0.53
N ASP A 64 3.45 0.33 0.65
CA ASP A 64 4.11 0.27 1.95
C ASP A 64 3.73 1.47 2.82
N GLY A 65 3.55 1.21 4.10
CA GLY A 65 3.39 2.23 5.12
C GLY A 65 4.74 2.73 5.63
N GLN A 66 4.69 3.71 6.52
CA GLN A 66 5.87 4.29 7.17
C GLN A 66 5.60 4.48 8.66
N LYS A 67 6.59 4.19 9.48
CA LYS A 67 6.60 4.47 10.91
C LYS A 67 7.84 5.29 11.30
N LEU A 68 7.67 6.19 12.24
CA LEU A 68 8.74 6.90 12.92
C LEU A 68 9.15 6.08 14.14
N CYS A 69 10.42 5.71 14.20
CA CYS A 69 11.01 4.99 15.30
C CYS A 69 11.93 5.94 16.09
N THR A 70 11.81 5.94 17.40
CA THR A 70 12.74 6.63 18.29
C THR A 70 13.48 5.59 19.11
N ALA A 71 14.80 5.61 19.05
CA ALA A 71 15.66 4.66 19.74
C ALA A 71 16.69 5.38 20.62
N GLU A 72 17.02 4.76 21.72
CA GLU A 72 18.20 5.10 22.51
C GLU A 72 19.40 4.35 21.94
N VAL A 73 20.45 5.09 21.59
CA VAL A 73 21.65 4.54 20.98
C VAL A 73 22.84 4.79 21.90
N THR A 74 23.54 3.73 22.26
CA THR A 74 24.76 3.80 23.06
C THR A 74 25.97 3.58 22.18
N TYR A 75 26.86 4.54 22.20
CA TYR A 75 28.17 4.48 21.54
C TYR A 75 29.25 4.20 22.55
N ILE A 76 30.18 3.35 22.19
CA ILE A 76 31.39 3.08 22.95
C ILE A 76 32.59 3.43 22.07
N ASP A 77 33.40 4.39 22.51
CA ASP A 77 34.58 4.90 21.78
C ASP A 77 34.19 5.41 20.33
N GLY A 78 32.97 5.89 20.18
CA GLY A 78 32.44 6.43 18.91
C GLY A 78 31.83 5.39 18.00
N GLU A 79 31.81 4.10 18.37
CA GLU A 79 31.14 3.04 17.64
C GLU A 79 29.80 2.68 18.28
N GLU A 80 28.75 2.44 17.46
CA GLU A 80 27.45 2.02 17.97
C GLU A 80 27.56 0.63 18.61
N SER A 81 27.27 0.56 19.91
CA SER A 81 27.33 -0.66 20.71
C SER A 81 25.97 -1.30 20.92
N SER A 82 24.95 -0.48 21.14
CA SER A 82 23.58 -0.95 21.31
C SER A 82 22.57 0.08 20.83
N ARG A 83 21.42 -0.41 20.39
CA ARG A 83 20.26 0.39 19.99
C ARG A 83 19.01 -0.22 20.61
N GLU A 84 18.33 0.53 21.45
CA GLU A 84 17.09 0.12 22.09
C GLU A 84 15.93 0.97 21.54
N LEU A 85 14.91 0.31 21.02
CA LEU A 85 13.72 0.99 20.49
C LEU A 85 12.86 1.49 21.67
N LEU A 86 12.64 2.80 21.74
CA LEU A 86 11.83 3.44 22.77
C LEU A 86 10.36 3.56 22.34
N THR A 87 10.12 4.07 21.14
CA THR A 87 8.77 4.31 20.62
C THR A 87 8.68 4.05 19.14
N GLU A 88 7.48 3.64 18.70
CA GLU A 88 7.10 3.55 17.29
C GLU A 88 5.79 4.29 17.10
N GLU A 89 5.73 5.16 16.09
CA GLU A 89 4.53 5.87 15.68
C GLU A 89 4.27 5.62 14.19
N ILE A 90 3.05 5.17 13.86
CA ILE A 90 2.67 4.97 12.45
C ILE A 90 2.38 6.33 11.82
N VAL A 91 3.18 6.70 10.83
CA VAL A 91 3.02 7.95 10.05
C VAL A 91 2.05 7.72 8.89
N THR A 92 2.18 6.56 8.23
CA THR A 92 1.31 6.18 7.11
C THR A 92 1.00 4.68 7.21
N GLU A 93 -0.28 4.35 7.23
CA GLU A 93 -0.73 2.95 7.20
C GLU A 93 -0.41 2.29 5.85
N PRO A 94 0.02 1.02 5.83
CA PRO A 94 0.20 0.29 4.60
C PRO A 94 -1.15 -0.03 3.93
N VAL A 95 -1.19 0.02 2.61
CA VAL A 95 -2.35 -0.40 1.82
C VAL A 95 -2.19 -1.86 1.42
N THR A 96 -3.10 -2.70 1.88
CA THR A 96 -3.10 -4.14 1.55
C THR A 96 -3.31 -4.35 0.04
N GLN A 97 -2.42 -5.09 -0.60
CA GLN A 97 -2.63 -5.56 -1.97
C GLN A 97 -3.75 -6.61 -2.01
N VAL A 98 -4.66 -6.46 -2.98
CA VAL A 98 -5.71 -7.47 -3.22
C VAL A 98 -5.56 -8.03 -4.63
N VAL A 99 -5.42 -9.36 -4.72
CA VAL A 99 -5.25 -10.08 -5.99
C VAL A 99 -6.41 -11.04 -6.18
N ALA A 100 -7.12 -10.91 -7.31
CA ALA A 100 -8.09 -11.92 -7.73
C ALA A 100 -7.38 -13.09 -8.41
N VAL A 101 -7.66 -14.31 -7.98
CA VAL A 101 -7.06 -15.54 -8.53
C VAL A 101 -8.15 -16.41 -9.17
N GLY A 102 -7.93 -16.75 -10.44
CA GLY A 102 -8.85 -17.58 -11.20
C GLY A 102 -8.83 -19.06 -10.75
N THR A 103 -10.01 -19.62 -10.52
CA THR A 103 -10.17 -21.04 -10.22
C THR A 103 -10.48 -21.89 -11.46
N GLY A 104 -10.73 -21.25 -12.61
CA GLY A 104 -11.03 -21.93 -13.88
C GLY A 104 -12.40 -22.60 -13.93
N LYS A 105 -13.32 -22.25 -13.04
CA LYS A 105 -14.67 -22.86 -13.02
C LYS A 105 -15.58 -22.40 -14.15
N GLY A 106 -15.18 -21.36 -14.93
CA GLY A 106 -15.97 -20.81 -16.02
C GLY A 106 -17.30 -20.21 -15.54
N GLU A 107 -17.33 -19.74 -14.30
CA GLU A 107 -18.52 -19.12 -13.73
C GLU A 107 -18.87 -17.83 -14.50
N ARG A 108 -20.16 -17.55 -14.61
CA ARG A 108 -20.65 -16.28 -15.08
C ARG A 108 -21.42 -15.57 -13.99
N SER A 109 -21.22 -14.27 -13.84
CA SER A 109 -21.91 -13.47 -12.85
C SER A 109 -22.59 -12.27 -13.48
N LYS A 110 -23.74 -11.88 -12.95
CA LYS A 110 -24.37 -10.60 -13.30
C LYS A 110 -23.65 -9.39 -12.68
N LYS A 111 -22.81 -9.65 -11.66
CA LYS A 111 -22.06 -8.60 -10.96
C LYS A 111 -20.59 -8.70 -11.33
N PRO A 112 -19.96 -7.64 -11.86
CA PRO A 112 -18.53 -7.59 -12.08
C PRO A 112 -17.79 -7.50 -10.74
N ILE A 113 -16.49 -7.86 -10.74
CA ILE A 113 -15.56 -7.53 -9.66
C ILE A 113 -14.87 -6.23 -10.06
N ILE A 114 -14.92 -5.23 -9.18
CA ILE A 114 -14.37 -3.91 -9.42
C ILE A 114 -13.19 -3.72 -8.48
N GLY A 115 -12.02 -3.44 -9.04
CA GLY A 115 -10.81 -3.03 -8.34
C GLY A 115 -10.44 -1.59 -8.67
N ASP A 116 -9.24 -1.18 -8.29
CA ASP A 116 -8.71 0.16 -8.56
C ASP A 116 -8.12 0.21 -9.98
N GLY A 117 -8.83 0.85 -10.89
CA GLY A 117 -8.46 0.93 -12.31
C GLY A 117 -8.73 -0.33 -13.13
N VAL A 118 -9.34 -1.39 -12.55
CA VAL A 118 -9.60 -2.66 -13.22
C VAL A 118 -10.99 -3.19 -12.93
N ILE A 119 -11.62 -3.82 -13.92
CA ILE A 119 -12.90 -4.52 -13.79
C ILE A 119 -12.75 -5.92 -14.37
N ILE A 120 -13.15 -6.94 -13.60
CA ILE A 120 -13.37 -8.28 -14.12
C ILE A 120 -14.87 -8.39 -14.42
N THR A 121 -15.24 -8.49 -15.68
CA THR A 121 -16.65 -8.58 -16.08
C THR A 121 -17.27 -9.90 -15.63
N GLY A 122 -18.60 -9.99 -15.69
CA GLY A 122 -19.29 -11.24 -15.38
C GLY A 122 -19.02 -12.37 -16.37
N SER A 123 -18.45 -12.06 -17.54
CA SER A 123 -17.96 -13.01 -18.56
C SER A 123 -16.50 -13.43 -18.35
N GLY A 124 -15.78 -12.75 -17.45
CA GLY A 124 -14.37 -13.03 -17.16
C GLY A 124 -13.40 -12.16 -17.93
N ASP A 125 -13.89 -11.18 -18.73
CA ASP A 125 -13.01 -10.25 -19.42
C ASP A 125 -12.40 -9.25 -18.41
N VAL A 126 -11.11 -8.94 -18.56
CA VAL A 126 -10.41 -7.97 -17.74
C VAL A 126 -10.32 -6.66 -18.49
N LEU A 127 -10.94 -5.62 -17.96
CA LEU A 127 -10.98 -4.28 -18.54
C LEU A 127 -10.29 -3.30 -17.57
N THR A 128 -9.59 -2.32 -18.12
CA THR A 128 -9.01 -1.21 -17.35
C THR A 128 -9.85 0.06 -17.51
N TYR A 129 -9.87 0.89 -16.48
CA TYR A 129 -10.53 2.19 -16.52
C TYR A 129 -9.67 3.24 -15.79
N THR A 130 -9.75 4.48 -16.27
CA THR A 130 -9.03 5.62 -15.67
C THR A 130 -9.93 6.51 -14.82
N ARG A 131 -11.26 6.36 -14.99
CA ARG A 131 -12.25 7.16 -14.27
C ARG A 131 -13.45 6.31 -13.90
N ARG A 132 -13.98 6.52 -12.71
CA ARG A 132 -15.20 5.88 -12.19
C ARG A 132 -16.13 6.96 -11.64
N ASP A 133 -17.36 6.96 -12.15
CA ASP A 133 -18.42 7.86 -11.73
C ASP A 133 -19.68 7.07 -11.33
N THR A 134 -20.49 7.66 -10.48
CA THR A 134 -21.78 7.09 -10.07
C THR A 134 -22.91 7.89 -10.66
N PHE A 135 -23.79 7.23 -11.38
CA PHE A 135 -24.95 7.84 -12.02
C PHE A 135 -26.23 7.17 -11.52
N LYS A 136 -27.34 7.95 -11.50
CA LYS A 136 -28.66 7.39 -11.33
C LYS A 136 -29.08 6.78 -12.68
N ALA A 137 -29.22 5.46 -12.72
CA ALA A 137 -29.70 4.76 -13.91
C ALA A 137 -31.22 4.58 -13.85
N THR A 138 -31.89 4.82 -14.98
CA THR A 138 -33.30 4.49 -15.19
C THR A 138 -33.41 3.54 -16.38
N ALA A 139 -34.28 2.56 -16.26
CA ALA A 139 -34.56 1.59 -17.34
C ALA A 139 -35.89 1.96 -18.04
N TYR A 140 -35.89 1.84 -19.34
CA TYR A 140 -37.08 2.02 -20.17
C TYR A 140 -37.32 0.75 -20.97
N CYS A 141 -38.60 0.41 -21.18
CA CYS A 141 -38.96 -0.60 -22.16
C CYS A 141 -39.45 0.06 -23.44
N ARG A 142 -39.50 -0.70 -24.53
CA ARG A 142 -39.94 -0.22 -25.84
C ARG A 142 -41.37 0.37 -25.87
N THR A 143 -42.21 -0.07 -24.94
CA THR A 143 -43.59 0.34 -24.80
C THR A 143 -43.78 1.64 -24.05
N ASP A 144 -42.77 2.03 -23.23
CA ASP A 144 -42.95 3.13 -22.30
C ASP A 144 -42.57 4.50 -22.89
N VAL A 145 -41.58 4.55 -23.79
CA VAL A 145 -41.08 5.83 -24.34
C VAL A 145 -40.47 5.66 -25.74
N GLY A 146 -41.16 6.14 -26.74
CA GLY A 146 -40.52 6.65 -27.94
C GLY A 146 -39.94 5.69 -28.98
N GLY A 147 -40.15 4.40 -28.91
CA GLY A 147 -39.88 3.54 -30.06
C GLY A 147 -38.57 2.76 -30.08
N GLU A 148 -38.32 2.12 -31.23
CA GLU A 148 -37.20 1.17 -31.43
C GLU A 148 -35.84 1.82 -31.68
N TYR A 149 -35.76 3.16 -31.79
CA TYR A 149 -34.57 3.89 -32.19
C TYR A 149 -34.10 4.84 -31.09
N THR A 150 -32.79 4.95 -30.97
CA THR A 150 -32.13 5.95 -30.12
C THR A 150 -32.27 7.34 -30.69
N SER A 151 -31.94 8.38 -29.91
CA SER A 151 -31.87 9.77 -30.39
C SER A 151 -30.87 9.98 -31.54
N THR A 152 -29.94 9.07 -31.73
CA THR A 152 -28.97 9.07 -32.83
C THR A 152 -29.43 8.26 -34.04
N GLY A 153 -30.69 7.79 -34.05
CA GLY A 153 -31.28 7.03 -35.17
C GLY A 153 -30.83 5.56 -35.24
N THR A 154 -30.13 5.05 -34.23
CA THR A 154 -29.69 3.66 -34.17
C THR A 154 -30.76 2.80 -33.48
N ARG A 155 -31.00 1.59 -33.97
CA ARG A 155 -31.93 0.67 -33.30
C ARG A 155 -31.39 0.27 -31.92
N THR A 156 -32.23 0.37 -30.89
CA THR A 156 -31.89 0.03 -29.52
C THR A 156 -31.50 -1.45 -29.37
N ARG A 157 -30.38 -1.72 -28.71
CA ARG A 157 -29.85 -3.06 -28.47
C ARG A 157 -29.60 -3.27 -26.98
N VAL A 158 -29.43 -4.53 -26.59
CA VAL A 158 -28.96 -4.85 -25.24
C VAL A 158 -27.53 -4.32 -25.07
N GLY A 159 -27.32 -3.51 -24.03
CA GLY A 159 -26.06 -2.82 -23.79
C GLY A 159 -26.04 -1.34 -24.13
N ASP A 160 -27.03 -0.86 -24.89
CA ASP A 160 -27.18 0.57 -25.11
C ASP A 160 -27.66 1.27 -23.82
N ILE A 161 -27.11 2.43 -23.54
CA ILE A 161 -27.50 3.28 -22.41
C ILE A 161 -27.88 4.67 -22.95
N ALA A 162 -28.95 5.24 -22.39
CA ALA A 162 -29.30 6.63 -22.66
C ALA A 162 -28.47 7.54 -21.75
N VAL A 163 -27.76 8.49 -22.35
CA VAL A 163 -26.87 9.41 -21.63
C VAL A 163 -27.15 10.85 -22.03
N ASP A 164 -26.87 11.78 -21.10
CA ASP A 164 -26.73 13.19 -21.46
C ASP A 164 -25.32 13.38 -22.07
N PRO A 165 -25.23 13.79 -23.37
CA PRO A 165 -23.98 13.95 -24.08
C PRO A 165 -23.07 15.05 -23.49
N LYS A 166 -23.60 15.92 -22.62
CA LYS A 166 -22.82 16.91 -21.87
C LYS A 166 -22.07 16.26 -20.68
N VAL A 167 -22.58 15.13 -20.20
CA VAL A 167 -22.00 14.38 -19.07
C VAL A 167 -21.15 13.21 -19.57
N ILE A 168 -21.71 12.44 -20.50
CA ILE A 168 -21.00 11.31 -21.14
C ILE A 168 -21.08 11.54 -22.66
N PRO A 169 -20.01 12.00 -23.30
CA PRO A 169 -19.98 12.21 -24.76
C PRO A 169 -20.31 10.94 -25.53
N TYR A 170 -20.96 11.08 -26.68
CA TYR A 170 -21.21 9.96 -27.57
C TYR A 170 -19.90 9.31 -28.03
N GLY A 171 -19.84 7.98 -28.05
CA GLY A 171 -18.66 7.23 -28.43
C GLY A 171 -17.67 6.97 -27.27
N THR A 172 -17.99 7.39 -26.06
CA THR A 172 -17.23 6.99 -24.85
C THR A 172 -17.29 5.46 -24.72
N ARG A 173 -16.15 4.84 -24.51
CA ARG A 173 -15.99 3.39 -24.34
C ARG A 173 -15.44 3.08 -22.95
#